data_afbf05f082ce2c68ec4430bbef20dc54
#
_entry.id   afbf05f082ce2c68ec4430bbef20dc54
#
_cell.length_a   1.000
_cell.length_b   1.000
_cell.length_c   1.000
_cell.angle_alpha   90.00
_cell.angle_beta   90.00
_cell.angle_gamma   90.00
#
_symmetry.space_group_name_H-M   'P 1'
#
loop_
_entity.id
_entity.type
_entity.pdbx_description
1 polymer ?
#
loop_
_entity_poly.entity_id
_entity_poly.type
_entity_poly.pdbx_seq_one_letter_code
_entity_poly.pdbx_strand_id
1 'polypeptide(L)'
;MNKIDYPVGVVPLDFLVSAIEKERYVENIKGIPGPIDYGFDYKDREVTLNFWLRHFHGEHDQKLLKSELYAMLDSQPYFYVSDDRLPTRVLKLAVDEPYLPDRINGSNISTLEFKCQIIGLPFWRTKYTTQDIEKLGFDAIAEQFGLADGLNIDYPKYTFTENKFTVWNGGNVTLDPRNMDLKIRLFRLKTDGNFKLTNHTTGETFEYLASTTGNTIDLEGIQAFKGMLQNRLRETNRKYISLAPGLNEISYTGGEMINIQFDFPFYFK
;
A
#
# COMPACT_ATOMS: atom_id res chain seq x y z
N MET A 1 2.29 -11.33 -5.33
CA MET A 1 2.71 -11.84 -4.02
C MET A 1 2.59 -13.35 -4.03
N ASN A 2 3.65 -14.09 -3.66
CA ASN A 2 3.57 -15.54 -3.56
C ASN A 2 3.04 -15.92 -2.17
N LYS A 3 2.13 -16.91 -2.12
CA LYS A 3 1.65 -17.47 -0.86
C LYS A 3 2.78 -18.26 -0.20
N ILE A 4 2.96 -18.08 1.10
CA ILE A 4 3.89 -18.88 1.91
C ILE A 4 3.07 -20.04 2.49
N ASP A 5 3.55 -21.27 2.29
CA ASP A 5 2.95 -22.45 2.90
C ASP A 5 3.51 -22.62 4.32
N TYR A 6 2.61 -22.88 5.26
CA TYR A 6 3.01 -23.16 6.65
C TYR A 6 3.63 -24.56 6.77
N PRO A 7 4.62 -24.75 7.65
CA PRO A 7 5.09 -26.09 8.01
C PRO A 7 3.94 -27.00 8.48
N VAL A 8 4.07 -28.30 8.22
CA VAL A 8 3.07 -29.28 8.63
C VAL A 8 2.91 -29.27 10.15
N GLY A 9 1.71 -29.03 10.63
CA GLY A 9 1.41 -28.89 12.06
C GLY A 9 1.32 -27.46 12.56
N VAL A 10 1.68 -26.46 11.76
CA VAL A 10 1.41 -25.03 12.07
C VAL A 10 0.03 -24.67 11.54
N VAL A 11 -0.84 -24.21 12.43
CA VAL A 11 -2.20 -23.80 12.12
C VAL A 11 -2.37 -22.34 12.50
N PRO A 12 -2.57 -21.42 11.54
CA PRO A 12 -2.91 -20.04 11.85
C PRO A 12 -4.30 -20.00 12.49
N LEU A 13 -4.46 -19.18 13.53
CA LEU A 13 -5.72 -19.01 14.24
C LEU A 13 -6.28 -17.61 13.98
N ASP A 14 -5.72 -16.62 14.64
CA ASP A 14 -6.23 -15.26 14.63
C ASP A 14 -5.19 -14.28 14.09
N PHE A 15 -5.69 -13.32 13.33
CA PHE A 15 -4.97 -12.14 12.87
C PHE A 15 -5.68 -10.92 13.46
N LEU A 16 -5.18 -10.45 14.60
CA LEU A 16 -5.77 -9.37 15.36
C LEU A 16 -5.09 -8.06 15.01
N VAL A 17 -5.87 -7.09 14.56
CA VAL A 17 -5.38 -5.76 14.14
C VAL A 17 -6.18 -4.69 14.87
N SER A 18 -5.50 -3.84 15.63
CA SER A 18 -6.14 -2.72 16.33
C SER A 18 -6.58 -1.61 15.37
N ALA A 19 -7.37 -0.65 15.89
CA ALA A 19 -7.51 0.64 15.22
C ALA A 19 -6.16 1.37 15.18
N ILE A 20 -6.00 2.31 14.23
CA ILE A 20 -4.77 3.10 14.11
C ILE A 20 -4.70 4.07 15.29
N GLU A 21 -3.57 4.10 15.99
CA GLU A 21 -3.28 5.09 17.01
C GLU A 21 -3.17 6.48 16.37
N LYS A 22 -3.67 7.50 17.07
CA LYS A 22 -3.58 8.89 16.64
C LYS A 22 -2.78 9.69 17.65
N GLU A 23 -1.73 10.34 17.21
CA GLU A 23 -1.03 11.35 17.99
C GLU A 23 -1.64 12.72 17.71
N ARG A 24 -2.27 13.30 18.73
CA ARG A 24 -2.91 14.61 18.62
C ARG A 24 -1.98 15.71 19.13
N TYR A 25 -1.83 16.76 18.36
CA TYR A 25 -1.00 17.92 18.70
C TYR A 25 -1.86 19.01 19.29
N VAL A 26 -1.64 19.29 20.58
CA VAL A 26 -2.37 20.34 21.32
C VAL A 26 -1.39 21.24 22.07
N GLU A 27 -1.69 22.52 22.15
CA GLU A 27 -0.89 23.49 22.87
C GLU A 27 -1.78 24.39 23.74
N ASN A 28 -1.35 24.63 25.00
CA ASN A 28 -2.01 25.56 25.92
C ASN A 28 -1.32 26.89 25.86
N ILE A 29 -1.98 27.94 25.38
CA ILE A 29 -1.45 29.32 25.35
C ILE A 29 -2.06 30.12 26.50
N LYS A 30 -1.20 30.79 27.30
CA LYS A 30 -1.64 31.60 28.43
C LYS A 30 -2.55 32.74 27.95
N GLY A 31 -3.73 32.83 28.53
CA GLY A 31 -4.72 33.88 28.21
C GLY A 31 -5.74 33.44 27.14
N ILE A 32 -5.62 32.23 26.57
CA ILE A 32 -6.59 31.64 25.72
C ILE A 32 -7.28 30.48 26.47
N PRO A 33 -8.62 30.44 26.59
CA PRO A 33 -9.33 29.38 27.27
C PRO A 33 -9.24 28.06 26.45
N GLY A 34 -8.73 27.02 27.10
CA GLY A 34 -8.62 25.66 26.51
C GLY A 34 -7.42 25.45 25.60
N PRO A 35 -7.13 24.21 25.23
CA PRO A 35 -6.04 23.87 24.32
C PRO A 35 -6.40 24.23 22.86
N ILE A 36 -5.40 24.68 22.12
CA ILE A 36 -5.48 24.83 20.66
C ILE A 36 -5.14 23.46 20.04
N ASP A 37 -6.01 22.94 19.21
CA ASP A 37 -5.83 21.65 18.50
C ASP A 37 -5.24 21.90 17.11
N TYR A 38 -4.02 21.41 16.88
CA TYR A 38 -3.31 21.48 15.59
C TYR A 38 -3.57 20.25 14.70
N GLY A 39 -4.47 19.33 15.11
CA GLY A 39 -4.78 18.12 14.40
C GLY A 39 -4.07 16.90 14.97
N PHE A 40 -3.95 15.87 14.15
CA PHE A 40 -3.33 14.61 14.56
C PHE A 40 -2.64 13.93 13.39
N ASP A 41 -1.63 13.10 13.71
CA ASP A 41 -1.01 12.17 12.80
C ASP A 41 -1.44 10.73 13.12
N TYR A 42 -1.47 9.88 12.09
CA TYR A 42 -1.63 8.44 12.27
C TYR A 42 -0.28 7.83 12.64
N LYS A 43 -0.24 7.15 13.78
CA LYS A 43 0.88 6.32 14.22
C LYS A 43 0.71 4.88 13.75
N ASP A 44 1.20 3.95 14.51
CA ASP A 44 1.07 2.53 14.27
C ASP A 44 -0.28 1.97 14.75
N ARG A 45 -0.46 0.70 14.51
CA ARG A 45 -1.50 -0.13 15.12
C ARG A 45 -0.85 -1.41 15.66
N GLU A 46 -1.44 -1.95 16.70
CA GLU A 46 -1.00 -3.24 17.22
C GLU A 46 -1.50 -4.36 16.30
N VAL A 47 -0.60 -5.26 15.97
CA VAL A 47 -0.88 -6.45 15.17
C VAL A 47 -0.38 -7.66 15.92
N THR A 48 -1.26 -8.63 16.15
CA THR A 48 -0.93 -9.87 16.83
C THR A 48 -1.31 -11.06 15.95
N LEU A 49 -0.41 -12.02 15.82
CA LEU A 49 -0.64 -13.28 15.14
C LEU A 49 -0.67 -14.42 16.14
N ASN A 50 -1.68 -15.29 16.01
CA ASN A 50 -1.86 -16.45 16.87
C ASN A 50 -1.79 -17.73 16.05
N PHE A 51 -1.07 -18.73 16.56
CA PHE A 51 -0.89 -20.04 15.94
C PHE A 51 -1.05 -21.18 16.94
N TRP A 52 -1.49 -22.33 16.41
CA TRP A 52 -1.24 -23.60 17.05
C TRP A 52 -0.09 -24.32 16.35
N LEU A 53 0.78 -24.94 17.16
CA LEU A 53 1.83 -25.83 16.69
C LEU A 53 1.52 -27.21 17.18
N ARG A 54 1.11 -28.11 16.30
CA ARG A 54 0.79 -29.50 16.59
C ARG A 54 1.94 -30.40 16.13
N HIS A 55 2.59 -31.05 17.07
CA HIS A 55 3.60 -32.07 16.76
C HIS A 55 2.99 -33.47 16.82
N PHE A 56 3.57 -34.43 16.08
CA PHE A 56 3.02 -35.78 15.92
C PHE A 56 3.88 -36.85 16.58
N HIS A 57 5.19 -36.63 16.73
CA HIS A 57 6.20 -37.65 17.16
C HIS A 57 7.05 -37.24 18.38
N GLY A 58 6.45 -36.64 19.40
CA GLY A 58 7.13 -36.35 20.67
C GLY A 58 7.97 -35.06 20.65
N GLU A 59 8.92 -34.98 21.60
CA GLU A 59 9.66 -33.72 21.86
C GLU A 59 10.62 -33.31 20.73
N HIS A 60 11.21 -34.29 20.02
CA HIS A 60 12.09 -33.97 18.90
C HIS A 60 11.32 -33.28 17.76
N ASP A 61 10.16 -33.82 17.45
CA ASP A 61 9.28 -33.28 16.43
C ASP A 61 8.82 -31.86 16.77
N GLN A 62 8.47 -31.59 18.03
CA GLN A 62 8.16 -30.26 18.51
C GLN A 62 9.30 -29.25 18.28
N LYS A 63 10.54 -29.66 18.58
CA LYS A 63 11.71 -28.79 18.40
C LYS A 63 11.98 -28.51 16.91
N LEU A 64 11.79 -29.49 16.04
CA LEU A 64 11.94 -29.34 14.61
C LEU A 64 10.87 -28.39 14.06
N LEU A 65 9.59 -28.62 14.39
CA LEU A 65 8.49 -27.76 13.97
C LEU A 65 8.69 -26.29 14.39
N LYS A 66 9.17 -26.09 15.62
CA LYS A 66 9.52 -24.74 16.08
C LYS A 66 10.64 -24.12 15.25
N SER A 67 11.68 -24.88 14.92
CA SER A 67 12.79 -24.41 14.10
C SER A 67 12.35 -24.08 12.67
N GLU A 68 11.48 -24.89 12.09
CA GLU A 68 10.92 -24.65 10.76
C GLU A 68 10.05 -23.38 10.71
N LEU A 69 9.21 -23.16 11.74
CA LEU A 69 8.44 -21.94 11.86
C LEU A 69 9.34 -20.71 12.00
N TYR A 70 10.37 -20.76 12.81
CA TYR A 70 11.32 -19.67 12.97
C TYR A 70 12.04 -19.36 11.66
N ALA A 71 12.52 -20.38 10.95
CA ALA A 71 13.15 -20.22 9.65
C ALA A 71 12.18 -19.63 8.60
N MET A 72 10.91 -20.00 8.64
CA MET A 72 9.88 -19.46 7.75
C MET A 72 9.67 -17.96 8.01
N LEU A 73 9.50 -17.56 9.26
CA LEU A 73 9.25 -16.16 9.64
C LEU A 73 10.47 -15.26 9.44
N ASP A 74 11.68 -15.81 9.56
CA ASP A 74 12.95 -15.08 9.32
C ASP A 74 13.46 -15.18 7.88
N SER A 75 12.73 -15.87 7.01
CA SER A 75 13.14 -16.09 5.61
C SER A 75 13.20 -14.81 4.76
N GLN A 76 12.46 -13.78 5.17
CA GLN A 76 12.37 -12.49 4.49
C GLN A 76 12.35 -11.36 5.52
N PRO A 77 12.86 -10.16 5.18
CA PRO A 77 12.86 -9.00 6.09
C PRO A 77 11.45 -8.48 6.40
N TYR A 78 10.47 -8.88 5.65
CA TYR A 78 9.05 -8.60 5.88
C TYR A 78 8.17 -9.58 5.09
N PHE A 79 6.92 -9.68 5.48
CA PHE A 79 5.90 -10.47 4.78
C PHE A 79 4.57 -9.72 4.74
N TYR A 80 3.66 -10.20 3.90
CA TYR A 80 2.31 -9.64 3.80
C TYR A 80 1.31 -10.62 4.40
N VAL A 81 0.45 -10.12 5.28
CA VAL A 81 -0.64 -10.89 5.88
C VAL A 81 -1.97 -10.35 5.42
N SER A 82 -2.89 -11.26 5.10
CA SER A 82 -4.30 -10.98 4.82
C SER A 82 -5.19 -11.90 5.65
N ASP A 83 -6.37 -11.42 6.00
CA ASP A 83 -7.43 -12.26 6.55
C ASP A 83 -8.16 -12.99 5.39
N ASP A 84 -8.46 -14.28 5.56
CA ASP A 84 -9.24 -15.05 4.57
C ASP A 84 -10.66 -14.51 4.39
N ARG A 85 -11.19 -13.77 5.37
CA ARG A 85 -12.48 -13.09 5.30
C ARG A 85 -12.41 -11.75 4.55
N LEU A 86 -11.20 -11.17 4.42
CA LEU A 86 -10.93 -9.93 3.68
C LEU A 86 -9.70 -10.11 2.78
N PRO A 87 -9.76 -11.04 1.82
CA PRO A 87 -8.60 -11.51 1.07
C PRO A 87 -8.01 -10.45 0.12
N THR A 88 -8.73 -9.36 -0.14
CA THR A 88 -8.30 -8.25 -0.99
C THR A 88 -7.23 -7.39 -0.36
N ARG A 89 -7.17 -7.31 0.97
CA ARG A 89 -6.30 -6.39 1.71
C ARG A 89 -5.16 -7.11 2.39
N VAL A 90 -4.02 -6.43 2.48
CA VAL A 90 -2.83 -6.90 3.19
C VAL A 90 -2.25 -5.80 4.07
N LEU A 91 -1.59 -6.24 5.15
CA LEU A 91 -0.62 -5.43 5.89
C LEU A 91 0.78 -5.97 5.65
N LYS A 92 1.75 -5.06 5.58
CA LYS A 92 3.17 -5.39 5.49
C LYS A 92 3.76 -5.42 6.88
N LEU A 93 4.23 -6.59 7.31
CA LEU A 93 4.63 -6.88 8.68
C LEU A 93 6.04 -7.46 8.76
N ALA A 94 6.70 -7.24 9.89
CA ALA A 94 7.91 -7.95 10.30
C ALA A 94 7.76 -8.46 11.74
N VAL A 95 8.58 -9.42 12.14
CA VAL A 95 8.65 -9.93 13.51
C VAL A 95 10.03 -9.61 14.05
N ASP A 96 10.13 -8.56 14.85
CA ASP A 96 11.40 -8.05 15.38
C ASP A 96 11.61 -8.44 16.84
N GLU A 97 10.53 -8.73 17.59
CA GLU A 97 10.59 -9.13 19.00
C GLU A 97 10.77 -10.66 19.14
N PRO A 98 11.51 -11.13 20.17
CA PRO A 98 11.64 -12.55 20.44
C PRO A 98 10.29 -13.14 20.88
N TYR A 99 9.99 -14.32 20.41
CA TYR A 99 8.76 -15.05 20.73
C TYR A 99 9.05 -16.53 21.03
N LEU A 100 8.21 -17.15 21.84
CA LEU A 100 8.35 -18.53 22.25
C LEU A 100 6.98 -19.22 22.33
N PRO A 101 6.81 -20.40 21.70
CA PRO A 101 5.60 -21.18 21.86
C PRO A 101 5.42 -21.69 23.30
N ASP A 102 4.22 -21.52 23.83
CA ASP A 102 3.82 -22.03 25.14
C ASP A 102 3.29 -23.45 25.01
N ARG A 103 3.86 -24.37 25.81
CA ARG A 103 3.45 -25.77 25.82
C ARG A 103 2.20 -25.97 26.67
N ILE A 104 1.23 -26.70 26.13
CA ILE A 104 0.10 -27.17 26.89
C ILE A 104 0.46 -28.52 27.49
N ASN A 105 0.54 -28.60 28.81
CA ASN A 105 0.90 -29.84 29.54
C ASN A 105 -0.07 -30.98 29.19
N GLY A 106 0.50 -32.14 28.86
CA GLY A 106 -0.27 -33.33 28.48
C GLY A 106 -0.86 -33.30 27.09
N SER A 107 -0.51 -32.29 26.27
CA SER A 107 -0.96 -32.13 24.89
C SER A 107 0.21 -32.19 23.92
N ASN A 108 -0.11 -32.55 22.68
CA ASN A 108 0.77 -32.42 21.52
C ASN A 108 0.63 -31.09 20.79
N ILE A 109 0.01 -30.11 21.43
CA ILE A 109 -0.22 -28.76 20.91
C ILE A 109 0.54 -27.76 21.77
N SER A 110 1.16 -26.77 21.11
CA SER A 110 1.66 -25.55 21.73
C SER A 110 0.92 -24.36 21.12
N THR A 111 0.69 -23.35 21.94
CA THR A 111 0.14 -22.05 21.47
C THR A 111 1.29 -21.08 21.23
N LEU A 112 1.14 -20.26 20.23
CA LEU A 112 2.09 -19.19 19.93
C LEU A 112 1.32 -17.91 19.64
N GLU A 113 1.64 -16.89 20.41
CA GLU A 113 1.16 -15.53 20.20
C GLU A 113 2.35 -14.58 20.13
N PHE A 114 2.40 -13.72 19.14
CA PHE A 114 3.43 -12.69 19.05
C PHE A 114 2.93 -11.44 18.35
N LYS A 115 3.54 -10.32 18.72
CA LYS A 115 3.28 -9.02 18.10
C LYS A 115 4.14 -8.87 16.85
N CYS A 116 3.53 -8.27 15.83
CA CYS A 116 4.22 -7.90 14.60
C CYS A 116 4.37 -6.39 14.51
N GLN A 117 5.49 -5.95 13.94
CA GLN A 117 5.73 -4.56 13.59
C GLN A 117 5.17 -4.28 12.20
N ILE A 118 4.47 -3.17 12.01
CA ILE A 118 4.08 -2.71 10.67
C ILE A 118 5.27 -2.06 10.00
N ILE A 119 5.54 -2.47 8.77
CA ILE A 119 6.61 -1.87 7.97
C ILE A 119 6.03 -0.86 6.98
N GLY A 120 6.30 0.41 7.25
CA GLY A 120 5.82 1.55 6.46
C GLY A 120 4.58 2.18 7.05
N LEU A 121 3.47 2.20 6.30
CA LEU A 121 2.24 2.89 6.71
C LEU A 121 1.28 1.95 7.47
N PRO A 122 0.54 2.46 8.46
CA PRO A 122 -0.42 1.69 9.25
C PRO A 122 -1.74 1.45 8.50
N PHE A 123 -1.72 1.53 7.18
CA PHE A 123 -2.90 1.34 6.33
C PHE A 123 -2.90 -0.03 5.67
N TRP A 124 -4.07 -0.62 5.56
CA TRP A 124 -4.29 -1.74 4.67
C TRP A 124 -4.06 -1.30 3.23
N ARG A 125 -3.52 -2.17 2.39
CA ARG A 125 -3.42 -1.96 0.96
C ARG A 125 -4.04 -3.13 0.19
N THR A 126 -4.55 -2.87 -1.00
CA THR A 126 -5.02 -3.96 -1.86
C THR A 126 -3.85 -4.80 -2.39
N LYS A 127 -4.12 -6.09 -2.64
CA LYS A 127 -3.18 -7.01 -3.30
C LYS A 127 -2.98 -6.68 -4.77
N TYR A 128 -3.98 -6.09 -5.39
CA TYR A 128 -4.00 -5.65 -6.79
C TYR A 128 -3.76 -4.14 -6.88
N THR A 129 -3.32 -3.72 -8.04
CA THR A 129 -3.17 -2.31 -8.41
C THR A 129 -4.21 -1.92 -9.45
N THR A 130 -4.30 -0.63 -9.73
CA THR A 130 -5.23 -0.09 -10.74
C THR A 130 -4.93 -0.58 -12.14
N GLN A 131 -3.67 -0.88 -12.48
CA GLN A 131 -3.30 -1.50 -13.75
C GLN A 131 -3.72 -2.98 -13.83
N ASP A 132 -3.77 -3.69 -12.69
CA ASP A 132 -4.34 -5.04 -12.65
C ASP A 132 -5.85 -5.01 -12.90
N ILE A 133 -6.57 -4.02 -12.34
CA ILE A 133 -8.00 -3.83 -12.56
C ILE A 133 -8.29 -3.59 -14.04
N GLU A 134 -7.55 -2.69 -14.69
CA GLU A 134 -7.73 -2.37 -16.10
C GLU A 134 -7.40 -3.56 -17.01
N LYS A 135 -6.37 -4.34 -16.67
CA LYS A 135 -5.91 -5.48 -17.47
C LYS A 135 -6.81 -6.70 -17.33
N LEU A 136 -7.25 -7.03 -16.12
CA LEU A 136 -8.04 -8.23 -15.81
C LEU A 136 -9.54 -7.96 -15.94
N GLY A 137 -9.97 -6.73 -15.68
CA GLY A 137 -11.38 -6.34 -15.62
C GLY A 137 -11.97 -6.46 -14.21
N PHE A 138 -13.06 -5.74 -13.98
CA PHE A 138 -13.80 -5.72 -12.71
C PHE A 138 -14.25 -7.11 -12.26
N ASP A 139 -14.88 -7.85 -13.17
CA ASP A 139 -15.47 -9.15 -12.85
C ASP A 139 -14.40 -10.17 -12.45
N ALA A 140 -13.28 -10.22 -13.17
CA ALA A 140 -12.19 -11.14 -12.86
C ALA A 140 -11.54 -10.85 -11.50
N ILE A 141 -11.35 -9.57 -11.13
CA ILE A 141 -10.84 -9.18 -9.81
C ILE A 141 -11.86 -9.54 -8.72
N ALA A 142 -13.13 -9.21 -8.92
CA ALA A 142 -14.19 -9.51 -7.96
C ALA A 142 -14.35 -11.03 -7.75
N GLU A 143 -14.26 -11.84 -8.82
CA GLU A 143 -14.32 -13.29 -8.75
C GLU A 143 -13.09 -13.89 -8.06
N GLN A 144 -11.89 -13.42 -8.40
CA GLN A 144 -10.64 -13.92 -7.84
C GLN A 144 -10.56 -13.72 -6.32
N PHE A 145 -11.08 -12.62 -5.80
CA PHE A 145 -11.02 -12.29 -4.37
C PHE A 145 -12.36 -12.49 -3.64
N GLY A 146 -13.44 -12.79 -4.36
CA GLY A 146 -14.79 -12.89 -3.79
C GLY A 146 -15.36 -11.56 -3.28
N LEU A 147 -14.70 -10.44 -3.56
CA LEU A 147 -15.06 -9.08 -3.10
C LEU A 147 -14.71 -8.03 -4.15
N ALA A 148 -15.60 -7.06 -4.32
CA ALA A 148 -15.38 -5.88 -5.17
C ALA A 148 -14.86 -4.66 -4.35
N ASP A 149 -13.93 -4.89 -3.44
CA ASP A 149 -13.46 -3.92 -2.45
C ASP A 149 -12.76 -2.71 -3.09
N GLY A 150 -13.39 -1.54 -3.04
CA GLY A 150 -12.89 -0.30 -3.64
C GLY A 150 -13.03 -0.23 -5.16
N LEU A 151 -13.51 -1.29 -5.84
CA LEU A 151 -13.73 -1.28 -7.29
C LEU A 151 -14.94 -0.43 -7.65
N ASN A 152 -14.86 0.25 -8.81
CA ASN A 152 -15.97 1.03 -9.35
C ASN A 152 -16.20 0.64 -10.83
N ILE A 153 -17.41 0.18 -11.13
CA ILE A 153 -17.78 -0.30 -12.46
C ILE A 153 -17.84 0.82 -13.50
N ASP A 154 -18.16 2.04 -13.05
CA ASP A 154 -18.28 3.21 -13.93
C ASP A 154 -16.92 3.83 -14.30
N TYR A 155 -15.89 3.58 -13.47
CA TYR A 155 -14.54 4.13 -13.60
C TYR A 155 -13.45 3.04 -13.58
N PRO A 156 -13.49 2.06 -14.52
CA PRO A 156 -12.54 0.94 -14.53
C PRO A 156 -11.20 1.27 -15.18
N LYS A 157 -11.06 2.46 -15.79
CA LYS A 157 -9.89 2.85 -16.59
C LYS A 157 -8.90 3.66 -15.78
N TYR A 158 -7.63 3.36 -15.98
CA TYR A 158 -6.48 4.06 -15.40
C TYR A 158 -5.41 4.40 -16.44
N THR A 159 -5.70 4.15 -17.72
CA THR A 159 -4.92 4.57 -18.89
C THR A 159 -5.76 5.48 -19.75
N PHE A 160 -5.28 6.71 -19.96
CA PHE A 160 -6.04 7.77 -20.64
C PHE A 160 -5.26 8.34 -21.83
N THR A 161 -5.96 8.64 -22.91
CA THR A 161 -5.42 9.29 -24.11
C THR A 161 -5.87 10.74 -24.21
N GLU A 162 -6.89 11.13 -23.48
CA GLU A 162 -7.49 12.45 -23.48
C GLU A 162 -6.73 13.38 -22.52
N ASN A 163 -6.81 14.68 -22.76
CA ASN A 163 -6.14 15.68 -21.93
C ASN A 163 -6.94 16.10 -20.68
N LYS A 164 -8.17 15.61 -20.54
CA LYS A 164 -9.03 15.73 -19.34
C LYS A 164 -9.68 14.41 -19.08
N PHE A 165 -9.54 13.91 -17.86
CA PHE A 165 -10.06 12.61 -17.46
C PHE A 165 -10.24 12.53 -15.95
N THR A 166 -10.88 11.48 -15.49
CA THR A 166 -11.17 11.24 -14.07
C THR A 166 -10.50 9.94 -13.63
N VAL A 167 -9.81 10.00 -12.50
CA VAL A 167 -9.15 8.84 -11.84
C VAL A 167 -9.91 8.49 -10.58
N TRP A 168 -10.34 7.23 -10.45
CA TRP A 168 -10.99 6.71 -9.26
C TRP A 168 -9.95 6.20 -8.24
N ASN A 169 -10.01 6.70 -6.99
CA ASN A 169 -9.31 6.14 -5.85
C ASN A 169 -10.32 5.43 -4.95
N GLY A 170 -10.35 4.08 -5.01
CA GLY A 170 -11.28 3.24 -4.25
C GLY A 170 -10.95 3.10 -2.77
N GLY A 171 -9.82 3.64 -2.32
CA GLY A 171 -9.44 3.68 -0.91
C GLY A 171 -10.17 4.76 -0.11
N ASN A 172 -10.03 4.72 1.21
CA ASN A 172 -10.56 5.75 2.11
C ASN A 172 -9.46 6.66 2.69
N VAL A 173 -8.26 6.60 2.12
CA VAL A 173 -7.10 7.42 2.47
C VAL A 173 -6.68 8.22 1.24
N THR A 174 -6.35 9.51 1.42
CA THR A 174 -5.71 10.28 0.36
C THR A 174 -4.36 9.66 0.05
N LEU A 175 -4.16 9.27 -1.20
CA LEU A 175 -2.92 8.68 -1.66
C LEU A 175 -1.88 9.78 -1.86
N ASP A 176 -0.86 9.78 -1.01
CA ASP A 176 0.24 10.72 -1.04
C ASP A 176 1.51 10.03 -1.57
N PRO A 177 2.03 10.43 -2.72
CA PRO A 177 3.16 9.76 -3.33
C PRO A 177 4.48 9.91 -2.54
N ARG A 178 4.53 10.75 -1.51
CA ARG A 178 5.73 10.88 -0.67
C ARG A 178 6.04 9.65 0.16
N ASN A 179 5.00 8.86 0.50
CA ASN A 179 5.11 7.66 1.34
C ASN A 179 4.20 6.50 0.92
N MET A 180 3.42 6.67 -0.16
CA MET A 180 2.54 5.64 -0.72
C MET A 180 2.94 5.27 -2.14
N ASP A 181 2.62 4.04 -2.55
CA ASP A 181 2.91 3.58 -3.89
C ASP A 181 1.97 4.27 -4.89
N LEU A 182 2.49 5.23 -5.64
CA LEU A 182 1.85 5.84 -6.79
C LEU A 182 2.87 5.97 -7.91
N LYS A 183 2.55 5.37 -9.04
CA LYS A 183 3.29 5.51 -10.28
C LYS A 183 2.41 6.16 -11.33
N ILE A 184 2.89 7.27 -11.92
CA ILE A 184 2.25 7.92 -13.07
C ILE A 184 3.23 7.84 -14.23
N ARG A 185 2.82 7.19 -15.32
CA ARG A 185 3.63 7.04 -16.53
C ARG A 185 3.10 7.93 -17.65
N LEU A 186 3.92 8.87 -18.09
CA LEU A 186 3.69 9.72 -19.25
C LEU A 186 4.36 9.05 -20.48
N PHE A 187 3.56 8.28 -21.24
CA PHE A 187 4.12 7.45 -22.30
C PHE A 187 4.38 8.26 -23.57
N ARG A 188 5.68 8.34 -23.96
CA ARG A 188 6.17 9.09 -25.12
C ARG A 188 5.79 10.58 -25.12
N LEU A 189 6.04 11.24 -24.01
CA LEU A 189 5.80 12.67 -23.86
C LEU A 189 6.65 13.48 -24.85
N LYS A 190 6.00 14.41 -25.58
CA LYS A 190 6.59 15.47 -26.39
C LYS A 190 6.22 16.80 -25.76
N THR A 191 7.18 17.60 -25.39
CA THR A 191 6.97 18.94 -24.80
C THR A 191 8.18 19.82 -25.01
N ASP A 192 7.99 21.10 -25.06
CA ASP A 192 9.05 22.12 -25.12
C ASP A 192 9.48 22.61 -23.72
N GLY A 193 9.11 21.88 -22.66
CA GLY A 193 9.46 22.20 -21.26
C GLY A 193 8.38 22.99 -20.53
N ASN A 194 7.14 22.93 -20.97
CA ASN A 194 5.99 23.60 -20.37
C ASN A 194 4.85 22.62 -20.01
N PHE A 195 5.15 21.32 -19.90
CA PHE A 195 4.15 20.32 -19.54
C PHE A 195 3.68 20.49 -18.11
N LYS A 196 2.35 20.48 -17.93
CA LYS A 196 1.68 20.58 -16.62
C LYS A 196 0.63 19.48 -16.49
N LEU A 197 0.67 18.75 -15.39
CA LEU A 197 -0.35 17.79 -14.96
C LEU A 197 -1.02 18.35 -13.71
N THR A 198 -2.31 18.57 -13.73
CA THR A 198 -3.07 19.16 -12.61
C THR A 198 -4.16 18.22 -12.13
N ASN A 199 -4.20 17.98 -10.83
CA ASN A 199 -5.35 17.40 -10.16
C ASN A 199 -6.22 18.54 -9.61
N HIS A 200 -7.38 18.77 -10.20
CA HIS A 200 -8.29 19.85 -9.81
C HIS A 200 -8.99 19.56 -8.47
N THR A 201 -9.09 18.29 -8.09
CA THR A 201 -9.71 17.87 -6.84
C THR A 201 -8.83 18.22 -5.63
N THR A 202 -7.49 18.04 -5.72
CA THR A 202 -6.54 18.38 -4.68
C THR A 202 -5.88 19.75 -4.86
N GLY A 203 -6.02 20.35 -6.05
CA GLY A 203 -5.42 21.65 -6.40
C GLY A 203 -3.92 21.58 -6.69
N GLU A 204 -3.35 20.40 -6.83
CA GLU A 204 -1.92 20.20 -7.04
C GLU A 204 -1.56 20.17 -8.53
N THR A 205 -0.38 20.71 -8.85
CA THR A 205 0.14 20.73 -10.22
C THR A 205 1.59 20.29 -10.23
N PHE A 206 1.85 19.23 -11.00
CA PHE A 206 3.20 18.78 -11.37
C PHE A 206 3.60 19.44 -12.70
N GLU A 207 4.84 19.92 -12.81
CA GLU A 207 5.40 20.50 -14.04
C GLU A 207 6.70 19.80 -14.44
N TYR A 208 6.81 19.48 -15.73
CA TYR A 208 8.06 19.02 -16.34
C TYR A 208 8.63 20.15 -17.20
N LEU A 209 9.83 20.63 -16.82
CA LEU A 209 10.42 21.90 -17.32
C LEU A 209 11.44 21.70 -18.45
N ALA A 210 11.77 20.47 -18.78
CA ALA A 210 12.71 20.17 -19.87
C ALA A 210 11.97 19.78 -21.15
N SER A 211 12.58 20.07 -22.30
CA SER A 211 12.08 19.59 -23.58
C SER A 211 12.30 18.08 -23.75
N THR A 212 11.33 17.43 -24.38
CA THR A 212 11.43 16.02 -24.76
C THR A 212 10.66 15.72 -26.04
N THR A 213 11.23 14.84 -26.88
CA THR A 213 10.73 14.54 -28.23
C THR A 213 10.08 13.14 -28.32
N GLY A 214 9.48 12.64 -27.26
CA GLY A 214 8.81 11.35 -27.22
C GLY A 214 9.46 10.33 -26.27
N ASN A 215 10.07 10.81 -25.21
CA ASN A 215 10.55 9.93 -24.14
C ASN A 215 9.42 9.62 -23.15
N THR A 216 9.46 8.43 -22.56
CA THR A 216 8.59 8.08 -21.45
C THR A 216 9.15 8.67 -20.16
N ILE A 217 8.31 9.38 -19.41
CA ILE A 217 8.61 9.91 -18.10
C ILE A 217 7.78 9.15 -17.08
N ASP A 218 8.44 8.50 -16.13
CA ASP A 218 7.81 7.78 -15.02
C ASP A 218 7.95 8.62 -13.74
N LEU A 219 6.84 8.93 -13.10
CA LEU A 219 6.78 9.54 -11.78
C LEU A 219 6.53 8.42 -10.77
N GLU A 220 7.49 8.11 -9.92
CA GLU A 220 7.41 7.07 -8.89
C GLU A 220 7.63 7.72 -7.52
N GLY A 221 6.57 7.83 -6.73
CA GLY A 221 6.65 8.54 -5.47
C GLY A 221 7.13 9.99 -5.70
N ILE A 222 8.23 10.35 -5.06
CA ILE A 222 8.85 11.68 -5.18
C ILE A 222 9.88 11.80 -6.31
N GLN A 223 10.05 10.76 -7.12
CA GLN A 223 11.08 10.72 -8.16
C GLN A 223 10.46 10.84 -9.55
N ALA A 224 11.23 11.39 -10.48
CA ALA A 224 10.88 11.45 -11.89
C ALA A 224 12.00 10.81 -12.71
N PHE A 225 11.67 9.80 -13.52
CA PHE A 225 12.63 9.07 -14.33
C PHE A 225 12.35 9.26 -15.83
N LYS A 226 13.42 9.41 -16.61
CA LYS A 226 13.38 9.31 -18.06
C LYS A 226 13.93 7.94 -18.47
N GLY A 227 13.04 7.07 -18.97
CA GLY A 227 13.40 5.66 -19.11
C GLY A 227 13.65 5.01 -17.74
N MET A 228 14.30 3.83 -17.71
CA MET A 228 14.42 3.06 -16.45
C MET A 228 15.40 3.62 -15.42
N LEU A 229 16.35 4.49 -15.78
CA LEU A 229 17.52 4.78 -14.92
C LEU A 229 17.88 6.25 -14.77
N GLN A 230 17.34 7.16 -15.55
CA GLN A 230 17.75 8.56 -15.53
C GLN A 230 16.83 9.40 -14.65
N ASN A 231 17.24 9.67 -13.42
CA ASN A 231 16.50 10.57 -12.54
C ASN A 231 16.53 12.00 -13.10
N ARG A 232 15.34 12.59 -13.27
CA ARG A 232 15.07 13.92 -13.84
C ARG A 232 14.34 14.86 -12.90
N LEU A 233 14.38 14.59 -11.61
CA LEU A 233 13.70 15.42 -10.59
C LEU A 233 14.11 16.91 -10.67
N ARG A 234 15.35 17.21 -11.10
CA ARG A 234 15.82 18.59 -11.29
C ARG A 234 15.13 19.32 -12.45
N GLU A 235 14.54 18.57 -13.37
CA GLU A 235 13.80 19.09 -14.53
C GLU A 235 12.31 19.24 -14.23
N THR A 236 11.91 19.19 -12.96
CA THR A 236 10.53 19.34 -12.50
C THR A 236 10.39 20.49 -11.51
N ASN A 237 9.15 20.92 -11.25
CA ASN A 237 8.85 21.87 -10.17
C ASN A 237 8.93 21.25 -8.77
N ARG A 238 9.32 19.97 -8.63
CA ARG A 238 9.40 19.19 -7.39
C ARG A 238 8.09 19.13 -6.58
N LYS A 239 6.96 19.31 -7.27
CA LYS A 239 5.63 19.08 -6.70
C LYS A 239 5.11 17.72 -7.14
N TYR A 240 4.14 17.20 -6.41
CA TYR A 240 3.57 15.89 -6.60
C TYR A 240 2.07 16.01 -6.85
N ILE A 241 1.47 14.93 -7.34
CA ILE A 241 0.04 14.78 -7.47
C ILE A 241 -0.41 13.75 -6.45
N SER A 242 -1.24 14.14 -5.51
CA SER A 242 -1.97 13.23 -4.62
C SER A 242 -3.33 12.87 -5.23
N LEU A 243 -3.95 11.78 -4.73
CA LEU A 243 -5.28 11.35 -5.15
C LEU A 243 -6.21 11.26 -3.93
N ALA A 244 -7.19 12.13 -3.84
CA ALA A 244 -8.21 12.09 -2.82
C ALA A 244 -9.07 10.81 -2.95
N PRO A 245 -9.68 10.30 -1.87
CA PRO A 245 -10.69 9.24 -1.97
C PRO A 245 -11.81 9.62 -2.93
N GLY A 246 -12.23 8.67 -3.77
CA GLY A 246 -13.26 8.90 -4.77
C GLY A 246 -12.73 9.43 -6.10
N LEU A 247 -13.48 10.32 -6.75
CA LEU A 247 -13.18 10.84 -8.08
C LEU A 247 -12.16 11.98 -8.02
N ASN A 248 -11.13 11.89 -8.87
CA ASN A 248 -10.13 12.93 -9.05
C ASN A 248 -10.19 13.44 -10.49
N GLU A 249 -10.51 14.70 -10.66
CA GLU A 249 -10.52 15.37 -11.96
C GLU A 249 -9.12 15.81 -12.33
N ILE A 250 -8.58 15.25 -13.42
CA ILE A 250 -7.22 15.50 -13.85
C ILE A 250 -7.20 16.07 -15.26
N SER A 251 -6.28 17.01 -15.48
CA SER A 251 -6.00 17.53 -16.82
C SER A 251 -4.51 17.73 -17.02
N TYR A 252 -4.08 17.69 -18.28
CA TYR A 252 -2.71 18.11 -18.64
C TYR A 252 -2.72 19.09 -19.79
N THR A 253 -1.66 19.90 -19.86
CA THR A 253 -1.41 20.91 -20.89
C THR A 253 0.08 20.98 -21.22
N GLY A 254 0.45 21.64 -22.31
CA GLY A 254 1.86 21.93 -22.68
C GLY A 254 2.63 20.72 -23.19
N GLY A 255 1.95 19.68 -23.67
CA GLY A 255 2.59 18.51 -24.27
C GLY A 255 1.61 17.59 -24.96
N GLU A 256 2.17 16.69 -25.78
CA GLU A 256 1.46 15.58 -26.42
C GLU A 256 2.07 14.26 -25.93
N MET A 257 1.24 13.25 -25.71
CA MET A 257 1.68 11.91 -25.34
C MET A 257 0.76 10.85 -25.93
N ILE A 258 1.22 9.60 -26.02
CA ILE A 258 0.37 8.51 -26.48
C ILE A 258 -0.71 8.21 -25.45
N ASN A 259 -0.32 8.08 -24.17
CA ASN A 259 -1.24 7.90 -23.06
C ASN A 259 -0.56 8.31 -21.73
N ILE A 260 -1.39 8.48 -20.71
CA ILE A 260 -0.99 8.61 -19.32
C ILE A 260 -1.58 7.45 -18.53
N GLN A 261 -0.77 6.79 -17.70
CA GLN A 261 -1.16 5.63 -16.90
C GLN A 261 -0.97 5.93 -15.42
N PHE A 262 -1.95 5.53 -14.63
CA PHE A 262 -1.90 5.57 -13.17
C PHE A 262 -1.82 4.15 -12.64
N ASP A 263 -0.85 3.85 -11.79
CA ASP A 263 -0.67 2.54 -11.16
C ASP A 263 -0.45 2.69 -9.66
N PHE A 264 -1.42 2.24 -8.88
CA PHE A 264 -1.42 2.33 -7.42
C PHE A 264 -2.36 1.30 -6.79
N PRO A 265 -2.07 0.80 -5.59
CA PRO A 265 -3.02 0.05 -4.80
C PRO A 265 -3.97 1.01 -4.06
N PHE A 266 -5.13 0.53 -3.65
CA PHE A 266 -6.00 1.28 -2.75
C PHE A 266 -5.55 1.13 -1.30
N TYR A 267 -5.65 2.22 -0.53
CA TYR A 267 -5.30 2.25 0.89
C TYR A 267 -6.52 2.48 1.76
N PHE A 268 -6.57 1.73 2.90
CA PHE A 268 -7.69 1.78 3.83
C PHE A 268 -7.21 1.92 5.29
N LYS A 269 -8.00 2.66 6.08
CA LYS A 269 -7.77 2.82 7.53
C LYS A 269 -8.16 1.59 8.30
#